data_7c3347a2c9655212d053e8c5f0258b62
#
_entry.id   7c3347a2c9655212d053e8c5f0258b62
#
_cell.length_a   1.000
_cell.length_b   1.000
_cell.length_c   1.000
_cell.angle_alpha   90.00
_cell.angle_beta   90.00
_cell.angle_gamma   90.00
#
_symmetry.space_group_name_H-M   'P 1'
#
loop_
_entity.id
_entity.type
_entity.pdbx_description
1 polymer ?
#
loop_
_entity_poly.entity_id
_entity_poly.type
_entity_poly.pdbx_seq_one_letter_code
_entity_poly.pdbx_strand_id
1 'polypeptide(L)' 'MAKKVAVLAVNPVNGCGLFQYLEAFFENGISYKVFAVAETKEIKTNSGIALVADDVIA' A
#
# COMPACT_ATOMS: atom_id res chain seq x y z
N MET A 1 9.55 16.82 -12.46
CA MET A 1 9.33 15.44 -12.89
C MET A 1 8.58 14.65 -11.83
N ALA A 2 7.56 13.96 -12.25
CA ALA A 2 6.80 13.13 -11.32
C ALA A 2 7.59 11.87 -10.98
N LYS A 3 7.68 11.56 -9.71
CA LYS A 3 8.28 10.31 -9.24
C LYS A 3 7.17 9.30 -9.01
N LYS A 4 7.46 8.04 -9.31
CA LYS A 4 6.54 6.95 -9.05
C LYS A 4 7.17 5.99 -8.04
N VAL A 5 6.38 5.57 -7.08
CA VAL A 5 6.82 4.67 -6.03
C VAL A 5 5.92 3.44 -6.05
N ALA A 6 6.53 2.27 -6.01
CA ALA A 6 5.80 1.03 -5.85
C ALA A 6 5.84 0.64 -4.38
N VAL A 7 4.68 0.47 -3.78
CA VAL A 7 4.56 0.07 -2.38
C VAL A 7 4.16 -1.39 -2.34
N LEU A 8 5.02 -2.21 -1.73
CA LEU A 8 4.73 -3.64 -1.59
C LEU A 8 4.14 -3.89 -0.21
N ALA A 9 3.00 -4.51 -0.17
CA ALA A 9 2.30 -4.80 1.07
C ALA A 9 2.09 -6.29 1.23
N VAL A 10 2.48 -6.82 2.37
CA VAL A 10 2.27 -8.22 2.71
C VAL A 10 1.17 -8.33 3.76
N ASN A 11 0.47 -9.43 3.77
CA ASN A 11 -0.63 -9.67 4.69
C ASN A 11 -0.13 -10.48 5.88
N PRO A 12 -0.27 -10.02 7.15
CA PRO A 12 -0.83 -8.72 7.55
C PRO A 12 0.17 -7.58 7.39
N VAL A 13 -0.34 -6.37 7.23
CA VAL A 13 0.48 -5.17 7.08
C VAL A 13 0.29 -4.24 8.27
N ASN A 14 1.35 -3.51 8.62
CA ASN A 14 1.24 -2.47 9.65
C ASN A 14 0.54 -1.26 9.04
N GLY A 15 -0.77 -1.16 9.26
CA GLY A 15 -1.58 -0.12 8.65
C GLY A 15 -1.15 1.28 9.04
N CYS A 16 -0.76 1.46 10.30
CA CYS A 16 -0.33 2.79 10.77
C CYS A 16 0.88 3.28 9.99
N GLY A 17 1.91 2.45 9.83
CA GLY A 17 3.08 2.81 9.05
C GLY A 17 2.77 2.98 7.57
N LEU A 18 1.97 2.07 7.02
CA LEU A 18 1.60 2.14 5.61
C LEU A 18 0.86 3.44 5.28
N PHE A 19 -0.15 3.79 6.08
CA PHE A 19 -0.92 4.99 5.82
C PHE A 19 -0.09 6.25 5.95
N GLN A 20 0.85 6.30 6.88
CA GLN A 20 1.73 7.44 7.01
C GLN A 20 2.58 7.65 5.76
N TYR A 21 3.11 6.58 5.19
CA TYR A 21 3.87 6.68 3.95
C TYR A 21 3.00 7.13 2.80
N LEU A 22 1.81 6.56 2.65
CA LEU A 22 0.93 6.91 1.55
C LEU A 22 0.49 8.37 1.63
N GLU A 23 0.17 8.85 2.81
CA GLU A 23 -0.22 10.25 2.99
C GLU A 23 0.95 11.19 2.70
N ALA A 24 2.16 10.83 3.11
CA ALA A 24 3.34 11.62 2.82
C ALA A 24 3.60 11.72 1.32
N PHE A 25 3.43 10.62 0.60
CA PHE A 25 3.56 10.62 -0.86
C PHE A 25 2.54 11.55 -1.50
N PHE A 26 1.30 11.46 -1.05
CA PHE A 26 0.23 12.31 -1.58
C PHE A 26 0.52 13.78 -1.33
N GLU A 27 0.94 14.15 -0.11
CA GLU A 27 1.23 15.53 0.24
C GLU A 27 2.40 16.12 -0.54
N ASN A 28 3.34 15.27 -0.95
CA ASN A 28 4.51 15.69 -1.70
C ASN A 28 4.34 15.56 -3.21
N GLY A 29 3.14 15.25 -3.67
CA GLY A 29 2.85 15.11 -5.10
C GLY A 29 3.54 13.93 -5.75
N ILE A 30 3.86 12.90 -4.98
CA ILE A 30 4.51 11.68 -5.48
C ILE A 30 3.43 10.68 -5.84
N SER A 31 3.46 10.20 -7.08
CA SER A 31 2.56 9.14 -7.52
C SER A 31 3.01 7.80 -6.93
N TYR A 32 2.07 7.03 -6.42
CA TYR A 32 2.38 5.71 -5.89
C TYR A 32 1.35 4.70 -6.33
N LYS A 33 1.73 3.44 -6.28
CA LYS A 33 0.84 2.33 -6.55
C LYS A 33 1.11 1.23 -5.53
N VAL A 34 0.06 0.68 -4.94
CA VAL A 34 0.18 -0.34 -3.90
C VAL A 34 -0.02 -1.71 -4.54
N PHE A 35 0.94 -2.60 -4.31
CA PHE A 35 0.88 -3.97 -4.79
C PHE A 35 0.75 -4.91 -3.59
N ALA A 36 -0.21 -5.80 -3.65
CA ALA A 36 -0.35 -6.85 -2.65
C ALA A 36 0.54 -8.04 -3.04
N VAL A 37 1.41 -8.46 -2.14
CA VAL A 37 2.23 -9.65 -2.35
C VAL A 37 1.40 -10.84 -1.86
N ALA A 38 0.39 -11.21 -2.65
CA ALA A 38 -0.57 -12.26 -2.31
C ALA A 38 -1.36 -12.62 -3.56
N GLU A 39 -2.20 -13.63 -3.45
CA GLU A 39 -3.03 -14.05 -4.57
C GLU A 39 -4.21 -13.11 -4.82
N THR A 40 -4.59 -12.33 -3.83
CA THR A 40 -5.70 -11.39 -3.94
C THR A 40 -5.23 -9.98 -3.59
N LYS A 41 -6.01 -9.00 -4.02
CA LYS A 41 -5.72 -7.60 -3.71
C LYS A 41 -6.08 -7.24 -2.28
N GLU A 42 -6.78 -8.10 -1.57
CA GLU A 42 -7.20 -7.83 -0.21
C GLU A 42 -6.04 -8.02 0.75
N ILE A 43 -5.80 -6.98 1.54
CA ILE A 43 -4.75 -6.96 2.55
C ILE A 43 -5.39 -6.59 3.87
N LYS A 44 -5.05 -7.30 4.94
CA LYS A 44 -5.52 -6.95 6.27
C LYS A 44 -4.41 -6.30 7.06
N THR A 45 -4.78 -5.28 7.82
CA THR A 45 -3.83 -4.63 8.73
C THR A 45 -3.77 -5.42 10.03
N ASN A 46 -2.79 -5.09 10.86
CA ASN A 46 -2.68 -5.70 12.18
C ASN A 46 -3.87 -5.37 13.08
N SER A 47 -4.59 -4.32 12.73
CA SER A 47 -5.81 -3.92 13.48
C SER A 47 -7.07 -4.59 12.96
N GLY A 48 -6.96 -5.42 11.92
CA GLY A 48 -8.11 -6.12 11.35
C GLY A 48 -8.85 -5.34 10.29
N ILE A 49 -8.33 -4.20 9.85
CA ILE A 49 -8.94 -3.41 8.79
C ILE A 49 -8.55 -4.01 7.44
N ALA A 50 -9.55 -4.22 6.58
CA ALA A 50 -9.30 -4.75 5.25
C ALA A 50 -9.03 -3.62 4.27
N LEU A 51 -8.00 -3.79 3.46
CA LEU A 51 -7.61 -2.84 2.43
C LEU A 51 -7.62 -3.56 1.07
N VAL A 52 -7.80 -2.78 0.01
CA VAL A 52 -7.72 -3.29 -1.34
C VAL A 52 -6.56 -2.60 -2.05
N ALA A 53 -5.58 -3.39 -2.47
CA ALA A 53 -4.44 -2.86 -3.21
C ALA A 53 -4.82 -2.57 -4.66
N ASP A 54 -3.96 -1.81 -5.34
CA ASP A 54 -4.20 -1.49 -6.75
C ASP A 54 -4.01 -2.71 -7.64
N ASP A 55 -3.07 -3.58 -7.28
CA ASP A 55 -2.77 -4.77 -8.06
C ASP A 55 -2.10 -5.81 -7.16
N VAL A 56 -1.81 -6.96 -7.71
CA VAL A 56 -1.18 -8.05 -6.97
C VAL A 56 0.14 -8.43 -7.63
N ILE A 57 1.08 -8.89 -6.81
CA ILE A 57 2.31 -9.54 -7.27
C ILE A 57 2.27 -10.96 -6.71
N ALA A 58 2.07 -11.91 -7.59
CA ALA A 58 1.98 -13.31 -7.19
C ALA A 58 3.22 -14.08 -7.61
#